data_1d40334353d4711b65ecf189dcfd6488
#
_entry.id   1d40334353d4711b65ecf189dcfd6488
#
_cell.length_a   1.000
_cell.length_b   1.000
_cell.length_c   1.000
_cell.angle_alpha   90.00
_cell.angle_beta   90.00
_cell.angle_gamma   90.00
#
_symmetry.space_group_name_H-M   'P 1'
#
loop_
_entity.id
_entity.type
_entity.pdbx_description
1 polymer ?
#
loop_
_entity_poly.entity_id
_entity_poly.type
_entity_poly.pdbx_seq_one_letter_code
_entity_poly.pdbx_strand_id
1 'polypeptide(L)'
;MTYADFCTSLSDKKIAVCGIGRNNTPVVLQLLAHGAKVTACDKRSRAELGETADVLEQAGAVLQLGEGYLDTLDADLILRTPGMKPYLPPFRAARAAGKIVTSEMELFFELCSAPIYAVTGSDGKTTTTTVIAGLLEAAGKTVHLGGNIGRPLLPVIGDITDAHTAVTELSSFQLTMMTQSPKVAVVTNVAPNHLDWHTDMQEYIDAKKNLVAHQQPTDRAVLNADNNITASFAENCTGEVWMFSRRHPVKRGTYLGEDGILYGTDGTDPVAIMAASDIRIPGVHNIENYLAAFAAVWGVAPVSVMADFARTFSGVPHRSELVREKDGVKWYNDSIGSSPSRTIAGLKAFDRKVILIAGGYDKHIPYDPLGPVAAETVSAAILLGATANAIETAIRARSNLPIYRVSDMAEAVKTADEIAENGDIVFMSPASASFDMYTNFEERGNHFKQLVNDL
;
A
#
# COMPACT_ATOMS: atom_id res chain seq x y z
N MET A 1 -10.40 -14.90 -21.39
CA MET A 1 -10.26 -16.30 -20.87
C MET A 1 -10.83 -16.33 -19.47
N THR A 2 -11.64 -17.33 -19.11
CA THR A 2 -12.07 -17.47 -17.71
C THR A 2 -10.93 -18.07 -16.86
N TYR A 3 -11.01 -17.93 -15.53
CA TYR A 3 -10.06 -18.60 -14.63
C TYR A 3 -10.09 -20.12 -14.79
N ALA A 4 -11.26 -20.70 -14.98
CA ALA A 4 -11.40 -22.13 -15.23
C ALA A 4 -10.72 -22.59 -16.53
N ASP A 5 -10.85 -21.80 -17.62
CA ASP A 5 -10.17 -22.06 -18.88
C ASP A 5 -8.65 -21.95 -18.71
N PHE A 6 -8.19 -20.94 -17.95
CA PHE A 6 -6.78 -20.77 -17.64
C PHE A 6 -6.25 -21.99 -16.89
N CYS A 7 -6.88 -22.43 -15.79
CA CYS A 7 -6.49 -23.61 -15.03
C CYS A 7 -6.44 -24.87 -15.92
N THR A 8 -7.41 -25.07 -16.78
CA THR A 8 -7.44 -26.20 -17.74
C THR A 8 -6.26 -26.13 -18.71
N SER A 9 -5.86 -24.92 -19.11
CA SER A 9 -4.74 -24.70 -20.03
C SER A 9 -3.37 -24.95 -19.41
N LEU A 10 -3.27 -25.04 -18.08
CA LEU A 10 -2.01 -25.22 -17.37
C LEU A 10 -1.46 -26.66 -17.38
N SER A 11 -2.30 -27.65 -17.68
CA SER A 11 -1.88 -29.05 -17.71
C SER A 11 -0.67 -29.21 -18.62
N ASP A 12 0.41 -29.77 -18.08
CA ASP A 12 1.71 -29.96 -18.74
C ASP A 12 2.45 -28.69 -19.20
N LYS A 13 1.93 -27.50 -18.97
CA LYS A 13 2.65 -26.25 -19.28
C LYS A 13 3.88 -26.09 -18.40
N LYS A 14 4.96 -25.66 -19.02
CA LYS A 14 6.17 -25.25 -18.32
C LYS A 14 6.02 -23.79 -17.92
N ILE A 15 6.10 -23.52 -16.62
CA ILE A 15 5.96 -22.16 -16.07
C ILE A 15 7.19 -21.82 -15.22
N ALA A 16 7.83 -20.69 -15.50
CA ALA A 16 8.87 -20.15 -14.65
C ALA A 16 8.31 -19.03 -13.78
N VAL A 17 8.49 -19.11 -12.47
CA VAL A 17 8.12 -18.05 -11.52
C VAL A 17 9.39 -17.43 -10.96
N CYS A 18 9.69 -16.20 -11.38
CA CYS A 18 10.93 -15.50 -11.10
C CYS A 18 10.75 -14.54 -9.92
N GLY A 19 11.42 -14.83 -8.79
CA GLY A 19 11.31 -14.18 -7.51
C GLY A 19 10.34 -14.90 -6.59
N ILE A 20 10.87 -15.70 -5.65
CA ILE A 20 10.12 -16.45 -4.64
C ILE A 20 9.94 -15.54 -3.43
N GLY A 21 8.82 -14.89 -3.32
CA GLY A 21 8.48 -14.01 -2.20
C GLY A 21 7.05 -14.20 -1.74
N ARG A 22 6.60 -13.37 -0.81
CA ARG A 22 5.27 -13.42 -0.19
C ARG A 22 4.14 -13.58 -1.22
N ASN A 23 4.22 -12.90 -2.36
CA ASN A 23 3.17 -12.95 -3.37
C ASN A 23 3.27 -14.17 -4.28
N ASN A 24 4.47 -14.53 -4.71
CA ASN A 24 4.66 -15.57 -5.71
C ASN A 24 4.69 -16.99 -5.14
N THR A 25 5.05 -17.19 -3.87
CA THR A 25 5.02 -18.52 -3.25
C THR A 25 3.62 -19.16 -3.31
N PRO A 26 2.53 -18.49 -2.92
CA PRO A 26 1.18 -19.05 -3.08
C PRO A 26 0.80 -19.30 -4.55
N VAL A 27 1.27 -18.46 -5.48
CA VAL A 27 1.03 -18.65 -6.91
C VAL A 27 1.70 -19.92 -7.43
N VAL A 28 2.96 -20.20 -7.03
CA VAL A 28 3.64 -21.44 -7.39
C VAL A 28 2.83 -22.66 -6.93
N LEU A 29 2.37 -22.67 -5.67
CA LEU A 29 1.57 -23.77 -5.14
C LEU A 29 0.26 -23.96 -5.89
N GLN A 30 -0.43 -22.86 -6.24
CA GLN A 30 -1.66 -22.90 -7.03
C GLN A 30 -1.43 -23.47 -8.43
N LEU A 31 -0.38 -23.03 -9.14
CA LEU A 31 -0.06 -23.52 -10.47
C LEU A 31 0.25 -25.02 -10.47
N LEU A 32 1.01 -25.50 -9.47
CA LEU A 32 1.30 -26.93 -9.28
C LEU A 32 0.02 -27.73 -9.01
N ALA A 33 -0.88 -27.22 -8.19
CA ALA A 33 -2.17 -27.88 -7.89
C ALA A 33 -3.06 -28.04 -9.15
N HIS A 34 -2.87 -27.19 -10.17
CA HIS A 34 -3.54 -27.31 -11.47
C HIS A 34 -2.74 -28.08 -12.53
N GLY A 35 -1.68 -28.79 -12.12
CA GLY A 35 -0.93 -29.69 -13.00
C GLY A 35 0.15 -29.05 -13.87
N ALA A 36 0.50 -27.78 -13.61
CA ALA A 36 1.61 -27.13 -14.31
C ALA A 36 2.96 -27.69 -13.84
N LYS A 37 3.95 -27.67 -14.73
CA LYS A 37 5.37 -27.95 -14.39
C LYS A 37 6.05 -26.64 -14.04
N VAL A 38 6.25 -26.37 -12.74
CA VAL A 38 6.73 -25.07 -12.29
C VAL A 38 8.22 -25.11 -11.91
N THR A 39 8.99 -24.19 -12.50
CA THR A 39 10.34 -23.84 -12.07
C THR A 39 10.29 -22.55 -11.29
N ALA A 40 10.64 -22.60 -10.00
CA ALA A 40 10.70 -21.44 -9.13
C ALA A 40 12.14 -20.89 -9.07
N CYS A 41 12.33 -19.67 -9.58
CA CYS A 41 13.63 -19.05 -9.79
C CYS A 41 13.87 -17.93 -8.78
N ASP A 42 14.97 -17.93 -8.03
CA ASP A 42 15.34 -16.85 -7.12
C ASP A 42 16.85 -16.67 -7.02
N LYS A 43 17.29 -15.41 -6.81
CA LYS A 43 18.70 -15.08 -6.61
C LYS A 43 19.27 -15.61 -5.29
N ARG A 44 18.42 -15.86 -4.31
CA ARG A 44 18.80 -16.41 -3.01
C ARG A 44 19.13 -17.87 -3.13
N SER A 45 20.04 -18.32 -2.27
CA SER A 45 20.36 -19.73 -2.11
C SER A 45 19.22 -20.49 -1.42
N ARG A 46 19.27 -21.83 -1.45
CA ARG A 46 18.34 -22.69 -0.71
C ARG A 46 18.36 -22.41 0.81
N ALA A 47 19.54 -22.16 1.37
CA ALA A 47 19.68 -21.87 2.78
C ALA A 47 19.00 -20.55 3.19
N GLU A 48 19.07 -19.52 2.32
CA GLU A 48 18.40 -18.23 2.53
C GLU A 48 16.88 -18.29 2.34
N LEU A 49 16.38 -19.23 1.55
CA LEU A 49 14.94 -19.48 1.39
C LEU A 49 14.36 -20.32 2.54
N GLY A 50 15.19 -21.18 3.19
CA GLY A 50 14.79 -21.99 4.31
C GLY A 50 13.54 -22.84 4.03
N GLU A 51 12.58 -22.83 4.95
CA GLU A 51 11.33 -23.61 4.88
C GLU A 51 10.54 -23.34 3.58
N THR A 52 10.64 -22.15 2.99
CA THR A 52 9.97 -21.83 1.71
C THR A 52 10.46 -22.76 0.59
N ALA A 53 11.77 -23.06 0.55
CA ALA A 53 12.32 -23.98 -0.44
C ALA A 53 11.77 -25.40 -0.24
N ASP A 54 11.71 -25.86 1.03
CA ASP A 54 11.20 -27.20 1.36
C ASP A 54 9.72 -27.36 0.98
N VAL A 55 8.89 -26.38 1.28
CA VAL A 55 7.46 -26.36 0.92
C VAL A 55 7.27 -26.43 -0.60
N LEU A 56 8.04 -25.67 -1.37
CA LEU A 56 7.91 -25.65 -2.82
C LEU A 56 8.38 -26.96 -3.48
N GLU A 57 9.49 -27.52 -3.01
CA GLU A 57 9.98 -28.83 -3.51
C GLU A 57 9.03 -29.98 -3.17
N GLN A 58 8.50 -30.01 -1.93
CA GLN A 58 7.49 -31.00 -1.53
C GLN A 58 6.22 -30.92 -2.38
N ALA A 59 5.84 -29.70 -2.81
CA ALA A 59 4.72 -29.51 -3.72
C ALA A 59 5.05 -29.89 -5.19
N GLY A 60 6.30 -30.18 -5.53
CA GLY A 60 6.72 -30.60 -6.86
C GLY A 60 7.36 -29.51 -7.72
N ALA A 61 7.71 -28.34 -7.19
CA ALA A 61 8.44 -27.32 -7.93
C ALA A 61 9.91 -27.72 -8.14
N VAL A 62 10.44 -27.39 -9.31
CA VAL A 62 11.89 -27.39 -9.55
C VAL A 62 12.45 -26.04 -9.07
N LEU A 63 13.50 -26.07 -8.25
CA LEU A 63 14.14 -24.82 -7.78
C LEU A 63 15.37 -24.50 -8.64
N GLN A 64 15.44 -23.26 -9.14
CA GLN A 64 16.56 -22.68 -9.85
C GLN A 64 17.05 -21.45 -9.09
N LEU A 65 18.10 -21.62 -8.27
CA LEU A 65 18.49 -20.69 -7.22
C LEU A 65 19.92 -20.16 -7.38
N GLY A 66 20.19 -19.01 -6.77
CA GLY A 66 21.53 -18.42 -6.69
C GLY A 66 21.96 -17.73 -7.96
N GLU A 67 23.27 -17.67 -8.20
CA GLU A 67 23.83 -17.03 -9.39
C GLU A 67 23.36 -17.74 -10.66
N GLY A 68 23.00 -16.99 -11.70
CA GLY A 68 22.50 -17.55 -12.95
C GLY A 68 21.06 -18.06 -12.92
N TYR A 69 20.29 -17.77 -11.88
CA TYR A 69 18.90 -18.25 -11.72
C TYR A 69 17.93 -17.83 -12.84
N LEU A 70 18.32 -16.93 -13.73
CA LEU A 70 17.57 -16.51 -14.93
C LEU A 70 18.22 -16.94 -16.25
N ASP A 71 19.37 -17.62 -16.23
CA ASP A 71 20.13 -17.91 -17.45
C ASP A 71 19.39 -18.88 -18.40
N THR A 72 18.59 -19.78 -17.83
CA THR A 72 17.79 -20.72 -18.60
C THR A 72 16.32 -20.64 -18.19
N LEU A 73 15.51 -19.96 -18.99
CA LEU A 73 14.05 -19.87 -18.79
C LEU A 73 13.34 -20.74 -19.84
N ASP A 74 13.43 -22.08 -19.67
CA ASP A 74 12.68 -23.03 -20.51
C ASP A 74 11.24 -23.13 -20.02
N ALA A 75 10.42 -22.15 -20.40
CA ALA A 75 9.03 -22.04 -19.99
C ALA A 75 8.16 -21.49 -21.11
N ASP A 76 6.88 -21.85 -21.12
CA ASP A 76 5.85 -21.30 -22.00
C ASP A 76 5.34 -19.97 -21.46
N LEU A 77 5.24 -19.88 -20.14
CA LEU A 77 4.78 -18.71 -19.38
C LEU A 77 5.82 -18.38 -18.30
N ILE A 78 6.19 -17.11 -18.21
CA ILE A 78 7.15 -16.61 -17.23
C ILE A 78 6.45 -15.53 -16.38
N LEU A 79 6.32 -15.78 -15.08
CA LEU A 79 5.84 -14.82 -14.11
C LEU A 79 7.03 -14.16 -13.41
N ARG A 80 7.17 -12.86 -13.54
CA ARG A 80 8.19 -12.09 -12.83
C ARG A 80 7.61 -11.39 -11.60
N THR A 81 8.39 -11.30 -10.53
CA THR A 81 8.05 -10.37 -9.43
C THR A 81 8.17 -8.92 -9.91
N PRO A 82 7.31 -7.99 -9.44
CA PRO A 82 7.33 -6.58 -9.87
C PRO A 82 8.69 -5.87 -9.70
N GLY A 83 9.46 -6.24 -8.67
CA GLY A 83 10.80 -5.66 -8.44
C GLY A 83 11.85 -5.98 -9.51
N MET A 84 11.62 -7.00 -10.34
CA MET A 84 12.49 -7.30 -11.48
C MET A 84 12.10 -6.44 -12.69
N LYS A 85 13.08 -5.71 -13.25
CA LYS A 85 12.84 -4.90 -14.46
C LYS A 85 12.38 -5.79 -15.61
N PRO A 86 11.31 -5.45 -16.33
CA PRO A 86 10.73 -6.30 -17.37
C PRO A 86 11.64 -6.45 -18.61
N TYR A 87 12.59 -5.58 -18.77
CA TYR A 87 13.54 -5.56 -19.90
C TYR A 87 14.90 -6.15 -19.57
N LEU A 88 15.05 -6.91 -18.50
CA LEU A 88 16.25 -7.70 -18.28
C LEU A 88 16.52 -8.62 -19.48
N PRO A 89 17.80 -8.86 -19.86
CA PRO A 89 18.15 -9.65 -21.05
C PRO A 89 17.43 -11.01 -21.15
N PRO A 90 17.29 -11.82 -20.08
CA PRO A 90 16.55 -13.08 -20.14
C PRO A 90 15.07 -12.90 -20.53
N PHE A 91 14.39 -11.88 -20.00
CA PHE A 91 12.99 -11.61 -20.33
C PHE A 91 12.81 -11.06 -21.75
N ARG A 92 13.75 -10.25 -22.25
CA ARG A 92 13.76 -9.80 -23.65
C ARG A 92 13.95 -10.99 -24.60
N ALA A 93 14.90 -11.87 -24.30
CA ALA A 93 15.15 -13.08 -25.09
C ALA A 93 13.93 -14.00 -25.12
N ALA A 94 13.28 -14.20 -23.97
CA ALA A 94 12.06 -15.00 -23.88
C ALA A 94 10.94 -14.43 -24.75
N ARG A 95 10.67 -13.11 -24.68
CA ARG A 95 9.66 -12.47 -25.56
C ARG A 95 10.02 -12.57 -27.04
N ALA A 96 11.30 -12.38 -27.40
CA ALA A 96 11.76 -12.53 -28.76
C ALA A 96 11.56 -13.95 -29.28
N ALA A 97 11.60 -14.95 -28.40
CA ALA A 97 11.29 -16.36 -28.71
C ALA A 97 9.78 -16.68 -28.67
N GLY A 98 8.91 -15.68 -28.57
CA GLY A 98 7.45 -15.84 -28.54
C GLY A 98 6.87 -16.35 -27.21
N LYS A 99 7.68 -16.33 -26.13
CA LYS A 99 7.22 -16.71 -24.79
C LYS A 99 6.44 -15.58 -24.13
N ILE A 100 5.46 -15.92 -23.27
CA ILE A 100 4.69 -14.96 -22.50
C ILE A 100 5.49 -14.60 -21.24
N VAL A 101 5.76 -13.31 -21.04
CA VAL A 101 6.38 -12.78 -19.81
C VAL A 101 5.42 -11.80 -19.18
N THR A 102 4.92 -12.13 -18.03
CA THR A 102 3.85 -11.43 -17.30
C THR A 102 4.15 -11.33 -15.79
N SER A 103 3.19 -10.93 -15.00
CA SER A 103 3.25 -10.88 -13.53
C SER A 103 1.96 -11.43 -12.92
N GLU A 104 1.98 -11.66 -11.61
CA GLU A 104 0.80 -12.09 -10.84
C GLU A 104 -0.38 -11.12 -11.04
N MET A 105 -0.13 -9.81 -10.95
CA MET A 105 -1.18 -8.79 -11.10
C MET A 105 -1.70 -8.67 -12.54
N GLU A 106 -0.84 -8.79 -13.55
CA GLU A 106 -1.29 -8.79 -14.95
C GLU A 106 -2.24 -9.96 -15.22
N LEU A 107 -1.88 -11.17 -14.73
CA LEU A 107 -2.76 -12.35 -14.83
C LEU A 107 -4.04 -12.17 -14.02
N PHE A 108 -3.97 -11.59 -12.84
CA PHE A 108 -5.16 -11.31 -12.04
C PHE A 108 -6.13 -10.40 -12.81
N PHE A 109 -5.65 -9.31 -13.42
CA PHE A 109 -6.50 -8.41 -14.21
C PHE A 109 -7.10 -9.09 -15.45
N GLU A 110 -6.37 -9.99 -16.08
CA GLU A 110 -6.84 -10.74 -17.24
C GLU A 110 -7.94 -11.74 -16.89
N LEU A 111 -7.86 -12.38 -15.72
CA LEU A 111 -8.69 -13.52 -15.34
C LEU A 111 -9.83 -13.15 -14.38
N CYS A 112 -9.78 -12.00 -13.73
CA CYS A 112 -10.78 -11.59 -12.74
C CYS A 112 -12.10 -11.23 -13.42
N SER A 113 -13.18 -11.90 -13.01
CA SER A 113 -14.54 -11.61 -13.50
C SER A 113 -15.22 -10.45 -12.76
N ALA A 114 -14.75 -10.14 -11.54
CA ALA A 114 -15.29 -9.05 -10.74
C ALA A 114 -14.85 -7.67 -11.27
N PRO A 115 -15.66 -6.61 -11.08
CA PRO A 115 -15.20 -5.26 -11.31
C PRO A 115 -14.00 -4.92 -10.41
N ILE A 116 -12.92 -4.40 -11.01
CA ILE A 116 -11.69 -4.03 -10.32
C ILE A 116 -11.68 -2.53 -10.09
N TYR A 117 -11.43 -2.12 -8.85
CA TYR A 117 -11.09 -0.77 -8.44
C TYR A 117 -9.59 -0.76 -8.13
N ALA A 118 -8.81 0.03 -8.84
CA ALA A 118 -7.37 0.04 -8.64
C ALA A 118 -6.84 1.43 -8.36
N VAL A 119 -5.93 1.53 -7.38
CA VAL A 119 -5.35 2.79 -6.94
C VAL A 119 -3.84 2.79 -7.15
N THR A 120 -3.33 3.85 -7.78
CA THR A 120 -1.90 4.14 -7.84
C THR A 120 -1.63 5.60 -7.46
N GLY A 121 -0.36 5.95 -7.39
CA GLY A 121 0.13 7.30 -7.08
C GLY A 121 1.51 7.25 -6.42
N SER A 122 2.10 8.39 -6.15
CA SER A 122 3.31 8.48 -5.34
C SER A 122 2.96 8.29 -3.87
N ASP A 123 1.99 9.05 -3.37
CA ASP A 123 1.51 9.05 -1.99
C ASP A 123 0.00 8.78 -1.91
N GLY A 124 -0.51 8.45 -0.72
CA GLY A 124 -1.93 8.27 -0.45
C GLY A 124 -2.54 6.94 -0.92
N LYS A 125 -1.83 6.13 -1.70
CA LYS A 125 -2.34 4.85 -2.26
C LYS A 125 -3.03 3.97 -1.23
N THR A 126 -2.31 3.60 -0.18
CA THR A 126 -2.78 2.63 0.81
C THR A 126 -4.04 3.13 1.52
N THR A 127 -4.04 4.39 1.95
CA THR A 127 -5.21 5.00 2.60
C THR A 127 -6.40 5.03 1.64
N THR A 128 -6.22 5.54 0.42
CA THR A 128 -7.29 5.61 -0.57
C THR A 128 -7.83 4.22 -0.92
N THR A 129 -6.96 3.23 -1.12
CA THR A 129 -7.36 1.85 -1.41
C THR A 129 -8.18 1.24 -0.27
N THR A 130 -7.72 1.43 0.99
CA THR A 130 -8.43 0.92 2.17
C THR A 130 -9.76 1.63 2.40
N VAL A 131 -9.81 2.95 2.17
CA VAL A 131 -11.07 3.72 2.26
C VAL A 131 -12.07 3.26 1.18
N ILE A 132 -11.63 3.06 -0.07
CA ILE A 132 -12.51 2.53 -1.13
C ILE A 132 -13.05 1.15 -0.75
N ALA A 133 -12.20 0.24 -0.27
CA ALA A 133 -12.61 -1.09 0.14
C ALA A 133 -13.66 -1.02 1.26
N GLY A 134 -13.39 -0.27 2.32
CA GLY A 134 -14.33 -0.12 3.44
C GLY A 134 -15.64 0.57 3.07
N LEU A 135 -15.62 1.55 2.17
CA LEU A 135 -16.84 2.19 1.64
C LEU A 135 -17.71 1.21 0.85
N LEU A 136 -17.09 0.37 0.01
CA LEU A 136 -17.80 -0.65 -0.74
C LEU A 136 -18.37 -1.74 0.17
N GLU A 137 -17.62 -2.17 1.20
CA GLU A 137 -18.11 -3.10 2.23
C GLU A 137 -19.27 -2.49 3.02
N ALA A 138 -19.16 -1.22 3.45
CA ALA A 138 -20.23 -0.50 4.13
C ALA A 138 -21.48 -0.31 3.24
N ALA A 139 -21.31 -0.29 1.91
CA ALA A 139 -22.40 -0.30 0.93
C ALA A 139 -22.91 -1.72 0.60
N GLY A 140 -22.50 -2.75 1.35
CA GLY A 140 -22.99 -4.13 1.22
C GLY A 140 -22.31 -4.95 0.11
N LYS A 141 -21.15 -4.54 -0.41
CA LYS A 141 -20.41 -5.32 -1.39
C LYS A 141 -19.49 -6.33 -0.72
N THR A 142 -19.31 -7.49 -1.33
CA THR A 142 -18.24 -8.42 -0.97
C THR A 142 -16.94 -7.97 -1.63
N VAL A 143 -15.95 -7.58 -0.83
CA VAL A 143 -14.71 -6.97 -1.30
C VAL A 143 -13.50 -7.88 -1.11
N HIS A 144 -12.65 -7.95 -2.12
CA HIS A 144 -11.35 -8.62 -2.06
C HIS A 144 -10.23 -7.57 -2.22
N LEU A 145 -9.57 -7.27 -1.11
CA LEU A 145 -8.50 -6.27 -1.04
C LEU A 145 -7.12 -6.92 -1.22
N GLY A 146 -6.29 -6.37 -2.13
CA GLY A 146 -4.94 -6.88 -2.35
C GLY A 146 -4.06 -6.04 -3.26
N GLY A 147 -3.08 -6.70 -3.89
CA GLY A 147 -2.08 -6.06 -4.76
C GLY A 147 -0.77 -5.75 -4.04
N ASN A 148 -0.34 -4.49 -4.06
CA ASN A 148 0.88 -4.05 -3.35
C ASN A 148 0.71 -4.06 -1.82
N ILE A 149 -0.50 -4.21 -1.34
CA ILE A 149 -0.90 -4.34 0.08
C ILE A 149 -1.76 -5.58 0.28
N GLY A 150 -1.94 -5.98 1.53
CA GLY A 150 -2.81 -7.11 1.86
C GLY A 150 -2.26 -8.45 1.38
N ARG A 151 -3.14 -9.28 0.86
CA ARG A 151 -2.82 -10.63 0.33
C ARG A 151 -2.72 -10.62 -1.20
N PRO A 152 -1.94 -11.52 -1.80
CA PRO A 152 -2.00 -11.74 -3.25
C PRO A 152 -3.39 -12.22 -3.65
N LEU A 153 -3.91 -11.71 -4.77
CA LEU A 153 -5.28 -11.98 -5.21
C LEU A 153 -5.40 -13.13 -6.21
N LEU A 154 -4.37 -13.37 -7.02
CA LEU A 154 -4.39 -14.46 -7.98
C LEU A 154 -4.61 -15.85 -7.32
N PRO A 155 -3.99 -16.19 -6.17
CA PRO A 155 -4.23 -17.46 -5.49
C PRO A 155 -5.66 -17.69 -5.02
N VAL A 156 -6.43 -16.63 -4.82
CA VAL A 156 -7.83 -16.69 -4.34
C VAL A 156 -8.84 -16.32 -5.42
N ILE A 157 -8.41 -16.18 -6.66
CA ILE A 157 -9.26 -15.70 -7.77
C ILE A 157 -10.45 -16.64 -8.03
N GLY A 158 -10.30 -17.94 -7.73
CA GLY A 158 -11.39 -18.92 -7.86
C GLY A 158 -12.59 -18.64 -6.97
N ASP A 159 -12.40 -17.91 -5.88
CA ASP A 159 -13.45 -17.49 -4.94
C ASP A 159 -14.08 -16.15 -5.32
N ILE A 160 -13.52 -15.46 -6.33
CA ILE A 160 -13.97 -14.13 -6.76
C ILE A 160 -14.94 -14.27 -7.93
N THR A 161 -16.18 -13.90 -7.71
CA THR A 161 -17.24 -13.92 -8.72
C THR A 161 -17.56 -12.52 -9.25
N ASP A 162 -18.32 -12.41 -10.32
CA ASP A 162 -18.79 -11.16 -10.91
C ASP A 162 -19.68 -10.32 -9.97
N ALA A 163 -20.29 -10.95 -8.96
CA ALA A 163 -21.05 -10.27 -7.90
C ALA A 163 -20.15 -9.59 -6.84
N HIS A 164 -18.88 -9.97 -6.77
CA HIS A 164 -17.89 -9.41 -5.84
C HIS A 164 -17.25 -8.14 -6.42
N THR A 165 -16.35 -7.53 -5.66
CA THR A 165 -15.53 -6.39 -6.11
C THR A 165 -14.08 -6.62 -5.67
N ALA A 166 -13.14 -6.47 -6.58
CA ALA A 166 -11.72 -6.47 -6.26
C ALA A 166 -11.24 -5.02 -6.08
N VAL A 167 -10.51 -4.75 -5.00
CA VAL A 167 -9.89 -3.45 -4.74
C VAL A 167 -8.39 -3.64 -4.62
N THR A 168 -7.61 -2.99 -5.48
CA THR A 168 -6.17 -3.23 -5.59
C THR A 168 -5.34 -1.97 -5.42
N GLU A 169 -4.27 -2.06 -4.61
CA GLU A 169 -3.20 -1.06 -4.66
C GLU A 169 -2.15 -1.49 -5.68
N LEU A 170 -1.74 -0.59 -6.58
CA LEU A 170 -0.72 -0.89 -7.58
C LEU A 170 0.48 0.07 -7.49
N SER A 171 1.68 -0.52 -7.44
CA SER A 171 2.94 0.20 -7.59
C SER A 171 3.23 0.51 -9.06
N SER A 172 4.14 1.47 -9.31
CA SER A 172 4.63 1.73 -10.68
C SER A 172 5.30 0.50 -11.31
N PHE A 173 5.96 -0.34 -10.48
CA PHE A 173 6.64 -1.56 -10.94
C PHE A 173 5.66 -2.61 -11.47
N GLN A 174 4.47 -2.73 -10.87
CA GLN A 174 3.40 -3.59 -11.36
C GLN A 174 2.78 -3.03 -12.64
N LEU A 175 2.64 -1.73 -12.75
CA LEU A 175 2.01 -1.05 -13.89
C LEU A 175 2.89 -0.95 -15.14
N THR A 176 4.23 -1.09 -15.02
CA THR A 176 5.19 -0.81 -16.13
C THR A 176 4.87 -1.55 -17.44
N MET A 177 4.34 -2.78 -17.36
CA MET A 177 3.99 -3.58 -18.55
C MET A 177 2.50 -3.91 -18.63
N MET A 178 1.69 -3.33 -17.76
CA MET A 178 0.26 -3.62 -17.72
C MET A 178 -0.43 -3.06 -18.96
N THR A 179 -1.18 -3.93 -19.63
CA THR A 179 -1.94 -3.62 -20.86
C THR A 179 -3.43 -3.64 -20.64
N GLN A 180 -3.86 -3.71 -19.40
CA GLN A 180 -5.27 -3.71 -19.00
C GLN A 180 -5.49 -2.64 -17.94
N SER A 181 -6.66 -2.03 -17.97
CA SER A 181 -7.09 -1.04 -16.99
C SER A 181 -8.29 -1.53 -16.20
N PRO A 182 -8.46 -1.11 -14.94
CA PRO A 182 -9.59 -1.51 -14.11
C PRO A 182 -10.88 -0.80 -14.50
N LYS A 183 -12.01 -1.29 -13.98
CA LYS A 183 -13.32 -0.64 -14.09
C LYS A 183 -13.32 0.77 -13.48
N VAL A 184 -12.62 0.93 -12.34
CA VAL A 184 -12.39 2.24 -11.72
C VAL A 184 -10.90 2.38 -11.42
N ALA A 185 -10.26 3.34 -12.08
CA ALA A 185 -8.85 3.68 -11.92
C ALA A 185 -8.71 4.96 -11.10
N VAL A 186 -7.89 4.94 -10.05
CA VAL A 186 -7.63 6.12 -9.21
C VAL A 186 -6.14 6.45 -9.23
N VAL A 187 -5.80 7.68 -9.60
CA VAL A 187 -4.43 8.19 -9.54
C VAL A 187 -4.37 9.34 -8.54
N THR A 188 -3.79 9.08 -7.35
CA THR A 188 -3.81 10.06 -6.24
C THR A 188 -2.93 11.28 -6.52
N ASN A 189 -1.69 11.05 -6.89
CA ASN A 189 -0.72 12.08 -7.29
C ASN A 189 0.48 11.44 -7.97
N VAL A 190 1.27 12.26 -8.68
CA VAL A 190 2.57 11.86 -9.22
C VAL A 190 3.61 12.91 -8.83
N ALA A 191 4.59 12.48 -8.03
CA ALA A 191 5.75 13.25 -7.60
C ALA A 191 7.01 12.39 -7.71
N PRO A 192 8.22 12.95 -7.83
CA PRO A 192 9.46 12.18 -7.97
C PRO A 192 9.62 11.13 -6.88
N ASN A 193 9.73 9.86 -7.29
CA ASN A 193 9.93 8.70 -6.42
C ASN A 193 10.46 7.53 -7.26
N HIS A 194 11.18 6.59 -6.61
CA HIS A 194 11.69 5.35 -7.25
C HIS A 194 12.56 5.57 -8.50
N LEU A 195 13.29 6.69 -8.58
CA LEU A 195 14.20 6.99 -9.70
C LEU A 195 15.50 6.16 -9.64
N ASP A 196 15.69 5.37 -8.60
CA ASP A 196 16.69 4.29 -8.50
C ASP A 196 16.28 3.03 -9.30
N TRP A 197 14.98 2.82 -9.51
CA TRP A 197 14.46 1.70 -10.27
C TRP A 197 14.06 2.11 -11.71
N HIS A 198 13.30 3.19 -11.88
CA HIS A 198 12.96 3.74 -13.19
C HIS A 198 14.18 4.44 -13.82
N THR A 199 14.26 4.45 -15.13
CA THR A 199 15.35 5.11 -15.86
C THR A 199 15.30 6.63 -15.68
N ASP A 200 14.10 7.18 -15.60
CA ASP A 200 13.84 8.60 -15.44
C ASP A 200 12.40 8.84 -14.92
N MET A 201 12.07 10.12 -14.75
CA MET A 201 10.74 10.53 -14.31
C MET A 201 9.66 10.22 -15.35
N GLN A 202 9.99 10.21 -16.64
CA GLN A 202 9.03 9.93 -17.70
C GLN A 202 8.58 8.47 -17.66
N GLU A 203 9.51 7.52 -17.52
CA GLU A 203 9.18 6.09 -17.35
C GLU A 203 8.27 5.86 -16.12
N TYR A 204 8.52 6.60 -15.01
CA TYR A 204 7.68 6.52 -13.82
C TYR A 204 6.27 7.04 -14.07
N ILE A 205 6.13 8.15 -14.80
CA ILE A 205 4.85 8.73 -15.22
C ILE A 205 4.11 7.77 -16.15
N ASP A 206 4.78 7.25 -17.18
CA ASP A 206 4.19 6.36 -18.18
C ASP A 206 3.73 5.04 -17.54
N ALA A 207 4.50 4.50 -16.60
CA ALA A 207 4.07 3.33 -15.84
C ALA A 207 2.74 3.57 -15.11
N LYS A 208 2.57 4.72 -14.44
CA LYS A 208 1.30 5.04 -13.75
C LYS A 208 0.15 5.34 -14.70
N LYS A 209 0.46 5.94 -15.86
CA LYS A 209 -0.51 6.24 -16.90
C LYS A 209 -1.15 4.98 -17.47
N ASN A 210 -0.43 3.84 -17.49
CA ASN A 210 -0.99 2.55 -17.93
C ASN A 210 -2.25 2.16 -17.15
N LEU A 211 -2.44 2.64 -15.92
CA LEU A 211 -3.66 2.35 -15.15
C LEU A 211 -4.93 2.84 -15.85
N VAL A 212 -4.86 3.95 -16.60
CA VAL A 212 -6.01 4.57 -17.28
C VAL A 212 -5.98 4.40 -18.80
N ALA A 213 -4.82 4.03 -19.37
CA ALA A 213 -4.59 4.06 -20.82
C ALA A 213 -5.40 3.04 -21.62
N HIS A 214 -5.89 1.98 -20.98
CA HIS A 214 -6.59 0.86 -21.63
C HIS A 214 -8.05 0.76 -21.20
N GLN A 215 -8.62 1.81 -20.55
CA GLN A 215 -10.01 1.84 -20.12
C GLN A 215 -10.98 1.84 -21.30
N GLN A 216 -12.16 1.26 -21.05
CA GLN A 216 -13.29 1.30 -21.97
C GLN A 216 -14.13 2.57 -21.70
N PRO A 217 -14.97 3.02 -22.63
CA PRO A 217 -15.82 4.22 -22.45
C PRO A 217 -16.72 4.22 -21.21
N THR A 218 -17.07 3.05 -20.70
CA THR A 218 -17.89 2.87 -19.50
C THR A 218 -17.10 2.76 -18.20
N ASP A 219 -15.78 2.83 -18.27
CA ASP A 219 -14.92 2.78 -17.12
C ASP A 219 -14.69 4.18 -16.55
N ARG A 220 -14.20 4.27 -15.32
CA ARG A 220 -14.00 5.54 -14.62
C ARG A 220 -12.53 5.78 -14.32
N ALA A 221 -12.01 6.94 -14.74
CA ALA A 221 -10.71 7.45 -14.33
C ALA A 221 -10.89 8.56 -13.28
N VAL A 222 -10.43 8.35 -12.06
CA VAL A 222 -10.45 9.33 -10.97
C VAL A 222 -9.07 9.96 -10.84
N LEU A 223 -8.95 11.24 -11.15
CA LEU A 223 -7.67 11.96 -11.29
C LEU A 223 -7.61 13.18 -10.38
N ASN A 224 -6.44 13.47 -9.84
CA ASN A 224 -6.19 14.64 -9.01
C ASN A 224 -6.05 15.91 -9.87
N ALA A 225 -7.00 16.83 -9.79
CA ALA A 225 -6.98 18.10 -10.50
C ALA A 225 -5.92 19.08 -9.95
N ASP A 226 -5.49 18.88 -8.68
CA ASP A 226 -4.48 19.73 -8.03
C ASP A 226 -3.04 19.30 -8.37
N ASN A 227 -2.85 18.18 -9.08
CA ASN A 227 -1.57 17.68 -9.54
C ASN A 227 -1.51 17.70 -11.08
N ASN A 228 -0.70 18.57 -11.65
CA ASN A 228 -0.63 18.79 -13.10
C ASN A 228 -0.33 17.52 -13.91
N ILE A 229 0.49 16.60 -13.36
CA ILE A 229 0.83 15.36 -14.05
C ILE A 229 -0.38 14.45 -14.11
N THR A 230 -1.06 14.23 -12.99
CA THR A 230 -2.29 13.40 -12.97
C THR A 230 -3.41 14.01 -13.79
N ALA A 231 -3.61 15.33 -13.72
CA ALA A 231 -4.62 16.02 -14.51
C ALA A 231 -4.40 15.82 -16.02
N SER A 232 -3.14 15.82 -16.49
CA SER A 232 -2.83 15.60 -17.92
C SER A 232 -3.19 14.18 -18.42
N PHE A 233 -3.37 13.21 -17.53
CA PHE A 233 -3.80 11.85 -17.94
C PHE A 233 -5.21 11.87 -18.56
N ALA A 234 -6.05 12.85 -18.23
CA ALA A 234 -7.39 13.02 -18.78
C ALA A 234 -7.41 13.08 -20.31
N GLU A 235 -6.39 13.66 -20.93
CA GLU A 235 -6.28 13.77 -22.40
C GLU A 235 -6.19 12.40 -23.10
N ASN A 236 -5.78 11.37 -22.38
CA ASN A 236 -5.53 10.01 -22.91
C ASN A 236 -6.51 8.97 -22.36
N CYS A 237 -7.50 9.39 -21.56
CA CYS A 237 -8.51 8.48 -21.04
C CYS A 237 -9.63 8.29 -22.06
N THR A 238 -9.96 7.03 -22.36
CA THR A 238 -11.15 6.68 -23.12
C THR A 238 -12.38 6.60 -22.19
N GLY A 239 -12.17 6.25 -20.92
CA GLY A 239 -13.20 6.16 -19.90
C GLY A 239 -13.72 7.52 -19.42
N GLU A 240 -14.75 7.51 -18.58
CA GLU A 240 -15.29 8.71 -17.95
C GLU A 240 -14.29 9.33 -16.98
N VAL A 241 -13.89 10.58 -17.24
CA VAL A 241 -12.98 11.32 -16.37
C VAL A 241 -13.75 11.94 -15.21
N TRP A 242 -13.35 11.59 -14.00
CA TRP A 242 -13.82 12.16 -12.74
C TRP A 242 -12.61 12.82 -12.05
N MET A 243 -12.76 14.08 -11.66
CA MET A 243 -11.69 14.82 -10.99
C MET A 243 -11.93 14.89 -9.49
N PHE A 244 -10.87 14.93 -8.71
CA PHE A 244 -10.97 15.39 -7.33
C PHE A 244 -10.03 16.55 -7.07
N SER A 245 -10.46 17.48 -6.22
CA SER A 245 -9.69 18.68 -5.89
C SER A 245 -9.96 19.13 -4.46
N ARG A 246 -8.90 19.51 -3.76
CA ARG A 246 -8.99 20.20 -2.47
C ARG A 246 -9.01 21.73 -2.63
N ARG A 247 -8.69 22.25 -3.81
CA ARG A 247 -8.44 23.68 -4.04
C ARG A 247 -9.56 24.40 -4.77
N HIS A 248 -10.33 23.70 -5.59
CA HIS A 248 -11.37 24.32 -6.43
C HIS A 248 -12.47 23.32 -6.82
N PRO A 249 -13.68 23.82 -7.13
CA PRO A 249 -14.76 22.98 -7.65
C PRO A 249 -14.39 22.28 -8.95
N VAL A 250 -14.95 21.09 -9.18
CA VAL A 250 -14.77 20.30 -10.41
C VAL A 250 -16.12 20.08 -11.10
N LYS A 251 -16.12 19.86 -12.41
CA LYS A 251 -17.34 19.63 -13.19
C LYS A 251 -17.97 18.26 -12.92
N ARG A 252 -17.14 17.22 -12.74
CA ARG A 252 -17.54 15.86 -12.41
C ARG A 252 -16.51 15.28 -11.47
N GLY A 253 -16.94 14.79 -10.32
CA GLY A 253 -16.07 14.26 -9.28
C GLY A 253 -16.37 14.81 -7.90
N THR A 254 -15.34 15.04 -7.10
CA THR A 254 -15.46 15.49 -5.71
C THR A 254 -14.52 16.66 -5.41
N TYR A 255 -14.92 17.56 -4.53
CA TYR A 255 -14.07 18.68 -4.16
C TYR A 255 -14.35 19.20 -2.76
N LEU A 256 -13.40 19.95 -2.21
CA LEU A 256 -13.57 20.71 -0.98
C LEU A 256 -14.09 22.10 -1.33
N GLY A 257 -15.25 22.47 -0.78
CA GLY A 257 -15.80 23.82 -0.87
C GLY A 257 -15.07 24.81 0.04
N GLU A 258 -15.19 26.09 -0.26
CA GLU A 258 -14.64 27.20 0.57
C GLU A 258 -15.26 27.22 1.99
N ASP A 259 -16.45 26.69 2.14
CA ASP A 259 -17.18 26.50 3.41
C ASP A 259 -16.67 25.31 4.26
N GLY A 260 -15.65 24.58 3.75
CA GLY A 260 -15.10 23.41 4.44
C GLY A 260 -15.92 22.13 4.27
N ILE A 261 -16.93 22.11 3.39
CA ILE A 261 -17.75 20.93 3.08
C ILE A 261 -17.15 20.18 1.89
N LEU A 262 -17.15 18.85 1.94
CA LEU A 262 -16.84 17.98 0.82
C LEU A 262 -18.09 17.82 -0.04
N TYR A 263 -17.94 18.08 -1.32
CA TYR A 263 -19.00 17.96 -2.32
C TYR A 263 -18.69 16.90 -3.35
N GLY A 264 -19.75 16.30 -3.89
CA GLY A 264 -19.66 15.40 -5.05
C GLY A 264 -20.65 15.82 -6.14
N THR A 265 -20.29 15.61 -7.41
CA THR A 265 -21.14 15.90 -8.55
C THR A 265 -20.85 14.92 -9.70
N ASP A 266 -21.87 14.49 -10.39
CA ASP A 266 -21.78 13.72 -11.64
C ASP A 266 -21.89 14.60 -12.91
N GLY A 267 -21.85 15.91 -12.74
CA GLY A 267 -22.06 16.94 -13.76
C GLY A 267 -23.40 17.66 -13.59
N THR A 268 -24.17 17.31 -12.58
CA THR A 268 -25.38 18.01 -12.13
C THR A 268 -25.07 18.92 -10.93
N ASP A 269 -26.09 19.38 -10.20
CA ASP A 269 -25.91 20.19 -9.00
C ASP A 269 -25.08 19.42 -7.94
N PRO A 270 -24.11 20.10 -7.30
CA PRO A 270 -23.26 19.47 -6.29
C PRO A 270 -24.06 19.02 -5.07
N VAL A 271 -23.76 17.84 -4.58
CA VAL A 271 -24.33 17.27 -3.37
C VAL A 271 -23.31 17.36 -2.23
N ALA A 272 -23.71 17.97 -1.12
CA ALA A 272 -22.89 18.01 0.09
C ALA A 272 -22.76 16.60 0.69
N ILE A 273 -21.53 16.17 1.00
CA ILE A 273 -21.25 14.88 1.61
C ILE A 273 -21.10 15.03 3.12
N MET A 274 -20.13 15.83 3.57
CA MET A 274 -19.83 16.06 4.99
C MET A 274 -18.86 17.22 5.18
N ALA A 275 -18.73 17.74 6.40
CA ALA A 275 -17.66 18.67 6.74
C ALA A 275 -16.29 17.94 6.73
N ALA A 276 -15.25 18.59 6.18
CA ALA A 276 -13.90 18.03 6.18
C ALA A 276 -13.34 17.84 7.61
N SER A 277 -13.77 18.67 8.56
CA SER A 277 -13.43 18.56 9.99
C SER A 277 -13.94 17.29 10.66
N ASP A 278 -14.96 16.64 10.09
CA ASP A 278 -15.55 15.41 10.63
C ASP A 278 -14.76 14.15 10.23
N ILE A 279 -13.77 14.28 9.33
CA ILE A 279 -12.88 13.17 8.98
C ILE A 279 -12.05 12.79 10.21
N ARG A 280 -12.20 11.54 10.66
CA ARG A 280 -11.57 11.07 11.89
C ARG A 280 -10.04 10.98 11.82
N ILE A 281 -9.49 10.55 10.66
CA ILE A 281 -8.04 10.43 10.50
C ILE A 281 -7.40 11.80 10.23
N PRO A 282 -6.32 12.16 10.95
CA PRO A 282 -5.74 13.50 10.87
C PRO A 282 -4.98 13.75 9.56
N GLY A 283 -4.83 15.04 9.24
CA GLY A 283 -3.97 15.51 8.17
C GLY A 283 -4.70 15.88 6.87
N VAL A 284 -4.28 17.01 6.31
CA VAL A 284 -4.86 17.60 5.10
C VAL A 284 -4.81 16.65 3.88
N HIS A 285 -3.77 15.82 3.78
CA HIS A 285 -3.64 14.79 2.74
C HIS A 285 -4.76 13.73 2.82
N ASN A 286 -5.36 13.52 3.99
CA ASN A 286 -6.48 12.59 4.12
C ASN A 286 -7.76 13.15 3.53
N ILE A 287 -7.95 14.46 3.49
CA ILE A 287 -9.04 15.09 2.72
C ILE A 287 -8.93 14.68 1.25
N GLU A 288 -7.73 14.76 0.65
CA GLU A 288 -7.49 14.35 -0.74
C GLU A 288 -7.76 12.85 -0.95
N ASN A 289 -7.32 11.99 0.00
CA ASN A 289 -7.57 10.55 -0.05
C ASN A 289 -9.08 10.23 -0.03
N TYR A 290 -9.86 10.94 0.82
CA TYR A 290 -11.32 10.77 0.87
C TYR A 290 -12.01 11.32 -0.37
N LEU A 291 -11.59 12.48 -0.89
CA LEU A 291 -12.11 13.00 -2.15
C LEU A 291 -11.92 11.99 -3.29
N ALA A 292 -10.71 11.43 -3.43
CA ALA A 292 -10.42 10.39 -4.41
C ALA A 292 -11.31 9.14 -4.22
N ALA A 293 -11.45 8.68 -2.97
CA ALA A 293 -12.25 7.49 -2.66
C ALA A 293 -13.75 7.73 -2.91
N PHE A 294 -14.30 8.87 -2.51
CA PHE A 294 -15.70 9.22 -2.76
C PHE A 294 -16.01 9.32 -4.26
N ALA A 295 -15.12 9.93 -5.06
CA ALA A 295 -15.25 9.94 -6.52
C ALA A 295 -15.24 8.53 -7.12
N ALA A 296 -14.41 7.62 -6.57
CA ALA A 296 -14.32 6.24 -7.03
C ALA A 296 -15.62 5.46 -6.79
N VAL A 297 -16.26 5.65 -5.63
CA VAL A 297 -17.46 4.90 -5.24
C VAL A 297 -18.77 5.65 -5.49
N TRP A 298 -18.71 6.83 -6.11
CA TRP A 298 -19.90 7.65 -6.40
C TRP A 298 -20.93 6.87 -7.22
N GLY A 299 -22.18 6.88 -6.78
CA GLY A 299 -23.27 6.12 -7.40
C GLY A 299 -23.33 4.64 -7.00
N VAL A 300 -22.35 4.14 -6.24
CA VAL A 300 -22.34 2.78 -5.65
C VAL A 300 -22.59 2.84 -4.16
N ALA A 301 -21.85 3.68 -3.44
CA ALA A 301 -22.09 3.92 -2.01
C ALA A 301 -23.00 5.15 -1.84
N PRO A 302 -24.07 5.06 -1.02
CA PRO A 302 -24.88 6.23 -0.64
C PRO A 302 -24.05 7.31 0.08
N VAL A 303 -24.40 8.58 -0.11
CA VAL A 303 -23.69 9.71 0.51
C VAL A 303 -23.66 9.61 2.05
N SER A 304 -24.74 9.14 2.67
CA SER A 304 -24.78 8.90 4.12
C SER A 304 -23.75 7.86 4.57
N VAL A 305 -23.61 6.77 3.81
CA VAL A 305 -22.60 5.72 4.08
C VAL A 305 -21.18 6.28 3.95
N MET A 306 -20.93 7.13 2.93
CA MET A 306 -19.63 7.80 2.78
C MET A 306 -19.27 8.65 4.00
N ALA A 307 -20.22 9.47 4.45
CA ALA A 307 -20.04 10.35 5.61
C ALA A 307 -19.83 9.56 6.91
N ASP A 308 -20.66 8.55 7.17
CA ASP A 308 -20.59 7.75 8.40
C ASP A 308 -19.29 6.92 8.46
N PHE A 309 -18.85 6.39 7.34
CA PHE A 309 -17.57 5.70 7.25
C PHE A 309 -16.40 6.65 7.57
N ALA A 310 -16.39 7.86 7.00
CA ALA A 310 -15.30 8.82 7.23
C ALA A 310 -15.22 9.30 8.69
N ARG A 311 -16.36 9.38 9.39
CA ARG A 311 -16.41 9.71 10.83
C ARG A 311 -15.92 8.58 11.72
N THR A 312 -15.97 7.35 11.28
CA THR A 312 -15.68 6.15 12.11
C THR A 312 -14.35 5.48 11.79
N PHE A 313 -13.87 5.60 10.56
CA PHE A 313 -12.63 4.96 10.12
C PHE A 313 -11.40 5.51 10.87
N SER A 314 -10.74 4.67 11.64
CA SER A 314 -9.61 5.03 12.51
C SER A 314 -8.23 5.02 11.82
N GLY A 315 -8.19 4.75 10.52
CA GLY A 315 -6.95 4.69 9.74
C GLY A 315 -6.62 3.29 9.23
N VAL A 316 -5.56 3.21 8.43
CA VAL A 316 -5.02 1.94 7.97
C VAL A 316 -4.33 1.25 9.14
N PRO A 317 -4.57 -0.04 9.41
CA PRO A 317 -3.88 -0.75 10.46
C PRO A 317 -2.36 -0.52 10.41
N HIS A 318 -1.78 -0.21 11.55
CA HIS A 318 -0.34 0.05 11.72
C HIS A 318 0.22 1.27 10.97
N ARG A 319 -0.63 2.16 10.42
CA ARG A 319 -0.21 3.39 9.73
C ARG A 319 -0.93 4.58 10.32
N SER A 320 -0.30 5.26 11.27
CA SER A 320 -0.90 6.36 12.06
C SER A 320 -2.35 6.02 12.50
N GLU A 321 -2.57 4.75 12.85
CA GLU A 321 -3.85 4.20 13.26
C GLU A 321 -4.21 4.71 14.66
N LEU A 322 -5.33 5.42 14.81
CA LEU A 322 -5.83 5.80 16.13
C LEU A 322 -6.36 4.55 16.83
N VAL A 323 -5.64 4.08 17.86
CA VAL A 323 -5.97 2.89 18.64
C VAL A 323 -7.04 3.20 19.67
N ARG A 324 -6.80 4.26 20.48
CA ARG A 324 -7.65 4.62 21.62
C ARG A 324 -7.49 6.09 21.96
N GLU A 325 -8.51 6.68 22.54
CA GLU A 325 -8.45 7.92 23.32
C GLU A 325 -8.78 7.58 24.78
N LYS A 326 -7.84 7.83 25.70
CA LYS A 326 -7.97 7.56 27.13
C LYS A 326 -7.60 8.82 27.90
N ASP A 327 -8.48 9.30 28.75
CA ASP A 327 -8.28 10.49 29.59
C ASP A 327 -7.86 11.75 28.79
N GLY A 328 -8.35 11.86 27.54
CA GLY A 328 -8.01 12.91 26.59
C GLY A 328 -6.65 12.73 25.88
N VAL A 329 -5.93 11.66 26.13
CA VAL A 329 -4.69 11.28 25.43
C VAL A 329 -5.03 10.39 24.22
N LYS A 330 -4.54 10.75 23.02
CA LYS A 330 -4.74 9.97 21.79
C LYS A 330 -3.53 9.09 21.51
N TRP A 331 -3.77 7.79 21.34
CA TRP A 331 -2.74 6.77 21.10
C TRP A 331 -2.75 6.32 19.65
N TYR A 332 -1.63 6.51 18.94
CA TYR A 332 -1.49 6.17 17.53
C TYR A 332 -0.45 5.07 17.30
N ASN A 333 -0.82 4.09 16.49
CA ASN A 333 0.03 3.00 16.03
C ASN A 333 0.51 3.27 14.60
N ASP A 334 1.82 3.45 14.43
CA ASP A 334 2.50 3.58 13.14
C ASP A 334 3.62 2.53 13.01
N SER A 335 3.35 1.31 13.45
CA SER A 335 4.34 0.23 13.44
C SER A 335 4.95 -0.05 12.06
N ILE A 336 4.27 0.29 10.97
CA ILE A 336 4.81 0.24 9.60
C ILE A 336 5.91 1.28 9.36
N GLY A 337 6.07 2.28 10.21
CA GLY A 337 7.10 3.32 10.19
C GLY A 337 8.49 2.78 10.50
N SER A 338 8.97 1.80 9.73
CA SER A 338 10.20 1.03 9.96
C SER A 338 11.47 1.67 9.36
N SER A 339 11.45 3.00 9.19
CA SER A 339 12.62 3.80 8.77
C SER A 339 12.48 5.25 9.24
N PRO A 340 13.61 5.98 9.44
CA PRO A 340 13.58 7.39 9.85
C PRO A 340 12.70 8.27 8.96
N SER A 341 12.77 8.12 7.64
CA SER A 341 11.98 8.92 6.70
C SER A 341 10.46 8.74 6.86
N ARG A 342 9.99 7.52 7.18
CA ARG A 342 8.57 7.26 7.43
C ARG A 342 8.10 7.86 8.74
N THR A 343 8.87 7.70 9.82
CA THR A 343 8.57 8.33 11.11
C THR A 343 8.55 9.85 11.00
N ILE A 344 9.48 10.46 10.25
CA ILE A 344 9.49 11.90 9.95
C ILE A 344 8.19 12.32 9.26
N ALA A 345 7.72 11.57 8.27
CA ALA A 345 6.47 11.86 7.59
C ALA A 345 5.26 11.77 8.55
N GLY A 346 5.22 10.76 9.42
CA GLY A 346 4.19 10.60 10.43
C GLY A 346 4.19 11.73 11.46
N LEU A 347 5.35 12.11 11.98
CA LEU A 347 5.50 13.21 12.93
C LEU A 347 4.97 14.55 12.39
N LYS A 348 5.24 14.84 11.12
CA LYS A 348 4.78 16.07 10.43
C LYS A 348 3.27 16.11 10.15
N ALA A 349 2.56 15.00 10.34
CA ALA A 349 1.11 14.95 10.13
C ALA A 349 0.32 15.54 11.32
N PHE A 350 0.94 15.68 12.48
CA PHE A 350 0.31 16.27 13.67
C PHE A 350 0.55 17.78 13.75
N ASP A 351 -0.45 18.48 14.28
CA ASP A 351 -0.45 19.94 14.48
C ASP A 351 0.20 20.36 15.82
N ARG A 352 0.64 19.38 16.62
CA ARG A 352 1.25 19.57 17.96
C ARG A 352 2.36 18.56 18.18
N LYS A 353 3.15 18.79 19.23
CA LYS A 353 4.19 17.87 19.65
C LYS A 353 3.59 16.57 20.18
N VAL A 354 4.29 15.47 19.95
CA VAL A 354 3.88 14.12 20.36
C VAL A 354 4.88 13.51 21.34
N ILE A 355 4.43 12.56 22.16
CA ILE A 355 5.28 11.64 22.89
C ILE A 355 5.60 10.49 21.91
N LEU A 356 6.86 10.39 21.49
CA LEU A 356 7.30 9.43 20.49
C LEU A 356 7.80 8.13 21.15
N ILE A 357 7.25 6.98 20.77
CA ILE A 357 7.83 5.66 21.07
C ILE A 357 8.58 5.19 19.81
N ALA A 358 9.92 5.00 19.92
CA ALA A 358 10.76 4.63 18.77
C ALA A 358 11.88 3.67 19.14
N GLY A 359 12.37 2.94 18.12
CA GLY A 359 13.46 1.99 18.19
C GLY A 359 13.10 0.60 17.67
N GLY A 360 14.08 -0.29 17.65
CA GLY A 360 13.94 -1.62 17.10
C GLY A 360 15.23 -2.12 16.45
N TYR A 361 15.11 -3.02 15.47
CA TYR A 361 16.20 -3.65 14.75
C TYR A 361 16.94 -2.66 13.83
N ASP A 362 18.28 -2.71 13.84
CA ASP A 362 19.13 -1.86 13.04
C ASP A 362 19.28 -2.38 11.59
N LYS A 363 18.82 -1.59 10.64
CA LYS A 363 19.01 -1.80 9.19
C LYS A 363 20.24 -1.05 8.65
N HIS A 364 21.08 -0.47 9.53
CA HIS A 364 22.21 0.37 9.16
C HIS A 364 21.83 1.61 8.33
N ILE A 365 20.68 2.20 8.66
CA ILE A 365 20.17 3.44 8.04
C ILE A 365 20.54 4.63 8.96
N PRO A 366 21.01 5.77 8.42
CA PRO A 366 21.35 6.92 9.25
C PRO A 366 20.10 7.54 9.90
N TYR A 367 20.19 7.84 11.21
CA TYR A 367 19.11 8.45 12.00
C TYR A 367 19.23 9.97 12.11
N ASP A 368 20.34 10.58 11.67
CA ASP A 368 20.59 12.03 11.74
C ASP A 368 19.43 12.89 11.21
N PRO A 369 18.73 12.52 10.12
CA PRO A 369 17.59 13.31 9.61
C PRO A 369 16.41 13.40 10.58
N LEU A 370 16.29 12.47 11.54
CA LEU A 370 15.22 12.48 12.53
C LEU A 370 15.42 13.58 13.58
N GLY A 371 16.67 13.90 13.93
CA GLY A 371 16.99 14.86 15.00
C GLY A 371 16.34 16.23 14.85
N PRO A 372 16.50 16.95 13.72
CA PRO A 372 15.86 18.25 13.52
C PRO A 372 14.34 18.20 13.63
N VAL A 373 13.70 17.17 13.04
CA VAL A 373 12.25 17.03 13.06
C VAL A 373 11.75 16.72 14.49
N ALA A 374 12.45 15.83 15.20
CA ALA A 374 12.09 15.52 16.60
C ALA A 374 12.17 16.77 17.50
N ALA A 375 13.15 17.65 17.30
CA ALA A 375 13.25 18.90 18.05
C ALA A 375 11.99 19.79 17.90
N GLU A 376 11.36 19.79 16.73
CA GLU A 376 10.18 20.58 16.40
C GLU A 376 8.88 19.90 16.83
N THR A 377 8.79 18.55 16.66
CA THR A 377 7.51 17.81 16.69
C THR A 377 7.39 16.85 17.87
N VAL A 378 8.42 16.63 18.67
CA VAL A 378 8.42 15.69 19.80
C VAL A 378 8.51 16.44 21.12
N SER A 379 7.64 16.11 22.10
CA SER A 379 7.68 16.61 23.47
C SER A 379 8.55 15.73 24.38
N ALA A 380 8.49 14.41 24.20
CA ALA A 380 9.31 13.42 24.88
C ALA A 380 9.53 12.20 23.98
N ALA A 381 10.67 11.52 24.10
CA ALA A 381 10.97 10.29 23.38
C ALA A 381 11.15 9.11 24.33
N ILE A 382 10.52 7.99 24.02
CA ILE A 382 10.65 6.71 24.72
C ILE A 382 11.32 5.74 23.74
N LEU A 383 12.53 5.30 24.09
CA LEU A 383 13.39 4.58 23.16
C LEU A 383 13.70 3.17 23.63
N LEU A 384 13.56 2.19 22.71
CA LEU A 384 13.78 0.77 22.99
C LEU A 384 14.53 0.08 21.84
N GLY A 385 15.02 -1.13 22.10
CA GLY A 385 15.68 -1.98 21.09
C GLY A 385 17.06 -1.51 20.65
N ALA A 386 17.61 -2.21 19.65
CA ALA A 386 19.01 -2.07 19.22
C ALA A 386 19.37 -0.67 18.71
N THR A 387 18.42 0.06 18.10
CA THR A 387 18.66 1.39 17.52
C THR A 387 18.48 2.56 18.48
N ALA A 388 18.06 2.30 19.70
CA ALA A 388 17.74 3.34 20.68
C ALA A 388 18.90 4.32 20.93
N ASN A 389 20.17 3.85 20.98
CA ASN A 389 21.35 4.72 21.12
C ASN A 389 21.55 5.64 19.92
N ALA A 390 21.36 5.13 18.69
CA ALA A 390 21.53 5.91 17.48
C ALA A 390 20.47 7.01 17.36
N ILE A 391 19.21 6.66 17.70
CA ILE A 391 18.09 7.62 17.72
C ILE A 391 18.31 8.69 18.80
N GLU A 392 18.73 8.31 20.00
CA GLU A 392 19.05 9.26 21.06
C GLU A 392 20.16 10.24 20.63
N THR A 393 21.24 9.71 20.04
CA THR A 393 22.34 10.54 19.53
C THR A 393 21.85 11.58 18.52
N ALA A 394 21.00 11.16 17.57
CA ALA A 394 20.43 12.05 16.58
C ALA A 394 19.54 13.15 17.20
N ILE A 395 18.71 12.80 18.19
CA ILE A 395 17.86 13.75 18.90
C ILE A 395 18.70 14.71 19.74
N ARG A 396 19.65 14.21 20.54
CA ARG A 396 20.52 15.01 21.41
C ARG A 396 21.39 16.01 20.65
N ALA A 397 21.74 15.71 19.40
CA ALA A 397 22.45 16.64 18.53
C ALA A 397 21.66 17.91 18.21
N ARG A 398 20.34 17.94 18.45
CA ARG A 398 19.43 19.02 18.04
C ARG A 398 18.49 19.51 19.14
N SER A 399 18.30 18.74 20.21
CA SER A 399 17.33 19.04 21.28
C SER A 399 17.71 18.43 22.62
N ASN A 400 17.26 19.05 23.70
CA ASN A 400 17.36 18.55 25.07
C ASN A 400 16.01 17.99 25.58
N LEU A 401 15.10 17.56 24.69
CA LEU A 401 13.83 16.99 25.09
C LEU A 401 14.03 15.78 26.03
N PRO A 402 13.10 15.48 26.93
CA PRO A 402 13.14 14.28 27.77
C PRO A 402 13.26 13.01 26.96
N ILE A 403 14.18 12.12 27.35
CA ILE A 403 14.35 10.81 26.75
C ILE A 403 14.31 9.75 27.84
N TYR A 404 13.45 8.75 27.64
CA TYR A 404 13.27 7.60 28.52
C TYR A 404 13.76 6.35 27.79
N ARG A 405 14.59 5.54 28.48
CA ARG A 405 15.09 4.27 27.94
C ARG A 405 14.34 3.15 28.62
N VAL A 406 13.80 2.25 27.82
CA VAL A 406 12.97 1.15 28.28
C VAL A 406 13.41 -0.17 27.63
N SER A 407 13.06 -1.29 28.27
CA SER A 407 13.48 -2.62 27.84
C SER A 407 12.58 -3.21 26.75
N ASP A 408 11.27 -2.91 26.79
CA ASP A 408 10.27 -3.52 25.92
C ASP A 408 9.06 -2.59 25.68
N MET A 409 8.10 -3.07 24.90
CA MET A 409 6.90 -2.31 24.53
C MET A 409 5.95 -2.11 25.70
N ALA A 410 5.89 -3.05 26.64
CA ALA A 410 5.01 -2.91 27.81
C ALA A 410 5.49 -1.78 28.73
N GLU A 411 6.81 -1.72 28.98
CA GLU A 411 7.42 -0.61 29.71
C GLU A 411 7.28 0.71 28.95
N ALA A 412 7.37 0.68 27.58
CA ALA A 412 7.18 1.88 26.78
C ALA A 412 5.76 2.46 26.87
N VAL A 413 4.74 1.62 26.81
CA VAL A 413 3.34 2.04 26.94
C VAL A 413 3.06 2.54 28.35
N LYS A 414 3.56 1.84 29.39
CA LYS A 414 3.43 2.29 30.78
C LYS A 414 4.10 3.64 31.02
N THR A 415 5.34 3.82 30.56
CA THR A 415 6.05 5.10 30.66
C THR A 415 5.31 6.22 29.96
N ALA A 416 4.76 5.94 28.76
CA ALA A 416 3.97 6.94 28.03
C ALA A 416 2.69 7.34 28.80
N ASP A 417 1.98 6.37 29.42
CA ASP A 417 0.78 6.64 30.22
C ASP A 417 1.10 7.47 31.48
N GLU A 418 2.27 7.22 32.11
CA GLU A 418 2.71 7.96 33.29
C GLU A 418 3.09 9.42 33.02
N ILE A 419 3.58 9.74 31.81
CA ILE A 419 4.06 11.09 31.46
C ILE A 419 3.08 11.89 30.60
N ALA A 420 2.07 11.23 30.01
CA ALA A 420 1.10 11.89 29.14
C ALA A 420 0.07 12.67 29.95
N GLU A 421 -0.28 13.88 29.48
CA GLU A 421 -1.29 14.73 30.05
C GLU A 421 -2.51 14.86 29.09
N ASN A 422 -3.64 15.29 29.60
CA ASN A 422 -4.84 15.53 28.79
C ASN A 422 -4.54 16.46 27.61
N GLY A 423 -4.87 16.02 26.41
CA GLY A 423 -4.59 16.71 25.15
C GLY A 423 -3.32 16.21 24.45
N ASP A 424 -2.51 15.36 25.07
CA ASP A 424 -1.31 14.81 24.45
C ASP A 424 -1.61 13.74 23.40
N ILE A 425 -0.63 13.49 22.56
CA ILE A 425 -0.61 12.42 21.57
C ILE A 425 0.57 11.49 21.87
N VAL A 426 0.31 10.21 22.06
CA VAL A 426 1.33 9.16 22.06
C VAL A 426 1.40 8.55 20.67
N PHE A 427 2.56 8.61 20.04
CA PHE A 427 2.78 8.14 18.69
C PHE A 427 3.86 7.05 18.66
N MET A 428 3.46 5.79 18.50
CA MET A 428 4.38 4.68 18.30
C MET A 428 4.74 4.61 16.82
N SER A 429 5.89 5.20 16.46
CA SER A 429 6.49 5.18 15.11
C SER A 429 7.98 4.84 15.22
N PRO A 430 8.34 3.59 15.00
CA PRO A 430 9.60 3.01 15.47
C PRO A 430 10.86 3.54 14.79
N ALA A 431 10.78 4.13 13.60
CA ALA A 431 11.91 4.48 12.75
C ALA A 431 12.86 3.30 12.41
N SER A 432 12.52 2.10 12.84
CA SER A 432 13.34 0.88 12.82
C SER A 432 12.49 -0.36 12.49
N ALA A 433 13.12 -1.41 11.96
CA ALA A 433 12.44 -2.68 11.80
C ALA A 433 12.09 -3.32 13.17
N SER A 434 11.35 -4.43 13.14
CA SER A 434 10.86 -5.08 14.36
C SER A 434 11.64 -6.35 14.75
N PHE A 435 12.58 -6.80 13.94
CA PHE A 435 13.19 -8.13 13.97
C PHE A 435 14.06 -8.44 15.19
N ASP A 436 14.30 -7.48 16.06
CA ASP A 436 14.99 -7.68 17.35
C ASP A 436 14.04 -8.19 18.47
N MET A 437 12.74 -7.93 18.35
CA MET A 437 11.75 -8.30 19.37
C MET A 437 10.49 -8.95 18.79
N TYR A 438 10.25 -8.88 17.47
CA TYR A 438 9.04 -9.36 16.80
C TYR A 438 9.37 -9.97 15.45
N THR A 439 8.57 -10.88 14.95
CA THR A 439 8.75 -11.51 13.63
C THR A 439 8.46 -10.54 12.49
N ASN A 440 7.56 -9.57 12.69
CA ASN A 440 7.17 -8.58 11.71
C ASN A 440 6.59 -7.32 12.37
N PHE A 441 6.31 -6.29 11.58
CA PHE A 441 5.75 -5.03 12.10
C PHE A 441 4.28 -5.16 12.51
N GLU A 442 3.53 -6.09 11.94
CA GLU A 442 2.14 -6.36 12.30
C GLU A 442 2.07 -6.89 13.73
N GLU A 443 2.92 -7.84 14.09
CA GLU A 443 2.99 -8.38 15.45
C GLU A 443 3.35 -7.30 16.48
N ARG A 444 4.36 -6.46 16.18
CA ARG A 444 4.70 -5.31 17.03
C ARG A 444 3.53 -4.36 17.20
N GLY A 445 2.85 -4.04 16.11
CA GLY A 445 1.71 -3.13 16.13
C GLY A 445 0.50 -3.70 16.88
N ASN A 446 0.23 -4.99 16.73
CA ASN A 446 -0.84 -5.68 17.47
C ASN A 446 -0.55 -5.75 18.97
N HIS A 447 0.70 -6.03 19.37
CA HIS A 447 1.10 -6.00 20.78
C HIS A 447 0.95 -4.60 21.38
N PHE A 448 1.38 -3.54 20.68
CA PHE A 448 1.14 -2.16 21.13
C PHE A 448 -0.35 -1.88 21.31
N LYS A 449 -1.20 -2.27 20.33
CA LYS A 449 -2.66 -2.08 20.40
C LYS A 449 -3.27 -2.78 21.60
N GLN A 450 -2.85 -4.02 21.88
CA GLN A 450 -3.30 -4.77 23.06
C GLN A 450 -2.94 -4.03 24.34
N LEU A 451 -1.67 -3.65 24.53
CA LEU A 451 -1.21 -2.96 25.72
C LEU A 451 -1.96 -1.63 25.96
N VAL A 452 -2.19 -0.86 24.88
CA VAL A 452 -2.94 0.40 24.96
C VAL A 452 -4.42 0.16 25.33
N ASN A 453 -5.03 -0.92 24.82
CA ASN A 453 -6.42 -1.24 25.15
C ASN A 453 -6.57 -1.79 26.59
N ASP A 454 -5.52 -2.35 27.15
CA ASP A 454 -5.48 -2.89 28.52
C ASP A 454 -5.22 -1.80 29.59
N LEU A 455 -4.81 -0.55 29.19
CA LEU A 455 -4.72 0.61 30.09
C LEU A 455 -6.11 0.99 30.62
#